data_2d01536c44dc37cc4c5e0961ad620dd3
#
_entry.id   2d01536c44dc37cc4c5e0961ad620dd3
#
_cell.length_a   1.000
_cell.length_b   1.000
_cell.length_c   1.000
_cell.angle_alpha   90.00
_cell.angle_beta   90.00
_cell.angle_gamma   90.00
#
_symmetry.space_group_name_H-M   'P 1'
#
loop_
_entity.id
_entity.type
_entity.pdbx_description
1 polymer ?
#
loop_
_entity_poly.entity_id
_entity_poly.type
_entity_poly.pdbx_seq_one_letter_code
_entity_poly.pdbx_strand_id
1 'polypeptide(L)'
;FQPVSSKVLDARIPDHLRTPTWVAFSTRARVIVYNKRAVKAEWVQTYDDLANPRLKDQVCVRSGSHPYNLSLGAAMIAHEGEAKTENWARGLVVNFARAPKGGDTDQLKAVAAGECGVTISNSYYLARLMRSAKPEDRKVIESLGVVWPNQKTWGTHINISGAGVIKTAPNRAAAVKFMEYLSSDKAQAYFADGNNEWPAVSSVKIDNPALKALGTFKPDTMPVGDLARNAAKAQKAFDRAGWR
;
A
#
# COMPACT_ATOMS: atom_id res chain seq x y z
N PHE A 1 6.66 -19.04 11.82
CA PHE A 1 5.26 -19.45 11.93
C PHE A 1 5.13 -20.94 11.69
N GLN A 2 4.03 -21.56 12.17
CA GLN A 2 3.66 -22.94 11.87
C GLN A 2 2.51 -22.97 10.86
N PRO A 3 2.31 -24.07 10.11
CA PRO A 3 1.21 -24.19 9.16
C PRO A 3 -0.16 -24.03 9.85
N VAL A 4 -1.05 -23.31 9.19
CA VAL A 4 -2.45 -23.14 9.59
C VAL A 4 -3.32 -23.88 8.58
N SER A 5 -4.11 -24.84 9.05
CA SER A 5 -5.12 -25.52 8.26
C SER A 5 -6.50 -25.16 8.82
N SER A 6 -7.33 -24.52 8.04
CA SER A 6 -8.69 -24.13 8.40
C SER A 6 -9.56 -24.01 7.16
N LYS A 7 -10.57 -24.87 7.07
CA LYS A 7 -11.57 -24.82 6.01
C LYS A 7 -12.30 -23.47 5.96
N VAL A 8 -12.45 -22.79 7.11
CA VAL A 8 -13.08 -21.48 7.21
C VAL A 8 -12.21 -20.44 6.53
N LEU A 9 -10.92 -20.38 6.85
CA LEU A 9 -9.98 -19.42 6.25
C LEU A 9 -9.80 -19.70 4.75
N ASP A 10 -9.69 -20.97 4.37
CA ASP A 10 -9.54 -21.39 2.97
C ASP A 10 -10.74 -21.00 2.10
N ALA A 11 -11.96 -21.08 2.66
CA ALA A 11 -13.17 -20.71 1.95
C ALA A 11 -13.39 -19.18 1.87
N ARG A 12 -12.81 -18.41 2.78
CA ARG A 12 -13.11 -16.97 2.90
C ARG A 12 -12.01 -16.05 2.36
N ILE A 13 -10.74 -16.43 2.52
CA ILE A 13 -9.61 -15.59 2.13
C ILE A 13 -9.07 -16.07 0.78
N PRO A 14 -9.00 -15.19 -0.24
CA PRO A 14 -8.45 -15.53 -1.55
C PRO A 14 -7.04 -16.11 -1.48
N ASP A 15 -6.71 -17.03 -2.37
CA ASP A 15 -5.43 -17.75 -2.38
C ASP A 15 -4.22 -16.81 -2.47
N HIS A 16 -4.31 -15.74 -3.25
CA HIS A 16 -3.22 -14.77 -3.39
C HIS A 16 -2.94 -13.96 -2.12
N LEU A 17 -3.88 -13.94 -1.15
CA LEU A 17 -3.76 -13.25 0.13
C LEU A 17 -3.35 -14.17 1.29
N ARG A 18 -2.92 -15.40 1.03
CA ARG A 18 -2.51 -16.35 2.06
C ARG A 18 -1.32 -17.19 1.64
N THR A 19 -0.64 -17.73 2.63
CA THR A 19 0.39 -18.76 2.50
C THR A 19 0.06 -19.89 3.47
N PRO A 20 0.75 -21.04 3.43
CA PRO A 20 0.52 -22.11 4.41
C PRO A 20 0.67 -21.68 5.87
N THR A 21 1.40 -20.59 6.15
CA THR A 21 1.74 -20.17 7.51
C THR A 21 1.20 -18.77 7.88
N TRP A 22 0.60 -18.05 6.93
CA TRP A 22 0.19 -16.66 7.13
C TRP A 22 -1.05 -16.32 6.29
N VAL A 23 -1.96 -15.53 6.85
CA VAL A 23 -3.25 -15.17 6.25
C VAL A 23 -3.48 -13.68 6.40
N ALA A 24 -3.88 -12.99 5.31
CA ALA A 24 -4.29 -11.60 5.32
C ALA A 24 -5.71 -11.42 5.83
N PHE A 25 -5.98 -10.30 6.52
CA PHE A 25 -7.32 -9.91 6.98
C PHE A 25 -7.78 -8.56 6.49
N SER A 26 -6.87 -7.71 6.07
CA SER A 26 -7.21 -6.44 5.42
C SER A 26 -6.19 -6.04 4.38
N THR A 27 -6.62 -5.20 3.44
CA THR A 27 -5.78 -4.67 2.38
C THR A 27 -5.88 -3.15 2.30
N ARG A 28 -4.82 -2.49 1.81
CA ARG A 28 -4.77 -1.07 1.49
C ARG A 28 -3.89 -0.87 0.26
N ALA A 29 -4.30 0.02 -0.60
CA ALA A 29 -3.59 0.29 -1.84
C ALA A 29 -2.44 1.28 -1.63
N ARG A 30 -1.37 1.12 -2.37
CA ARG A 30 -0.26 2.07 -2.47
C ARG A 30 -0.55 3.03 -3.62
N VAL A 31 -1.22 4.14 -3.34
CA VAL A 31 -1.69 5.10 -4.35
C VAL A 31 -0.66 6.20 -4.63
N ILE A 32 -0.73 6.81 -5.80
CA ILE A 32 -0.02 8.04 -6.10
C ILE A 32 -0.95 9.21 -5.75
N VAL A 33 -0.42 10.16 -4.97
CA VAL A 33 -1.14 11.37 -4.56
C VAL A 33 -0.36 12.58 -5.02
N TYR A 34 -1.02 13.53 -5.66
CA TYR A 34 -0.39 14.69 -6.28
C TYR A 34 -1.11 15.99 -5.94
N ASN A 35 -0.39 17.10 -5.98
CA ASN A 35 -0.94 18.44 -5.88
C ASN A 35 -1.56 18.84 -7.22
N LYS A 36 -2.86 19.10 -7.25
CA LYS A 36 -3.63 19.43 -8.46
C LYS A 36 -3.13 20.69 -9.20
N ARG A 37 -2.39 21.58 -8.51
CA ARG A 37 -1.83 22.80 -9.10
C ARG A 37 -0.44 22.60 -9.71
N ALA A 38 0.31 21.58 -9.25
CA ALA A 38 1.71 21.37 -9.62
C ALA A 38 1.88 20.21 -10.62
N VAL A 39 1.08 19.16 -10.50
CA VAL A 39 1.24 17.92 -11.29
C VAL A 39 -0.11 17.57 -11.94
N LYS A 40 -0.06 17.16 -13.21
CA LYS A 40 -1.24 16.69 -13.93
C LYS A 40 -1.42 15.19 -13.70
N ALA A 41 -2.68 14.73 -13.57
CA ALA A 41 -2.99 13.33 -13.33
C ALA A 41 -2.40 12.41 -14.40
N GLU A 42 -2.44 12.83 -15.67
CA GLU A 42 -1.90 12.05 -16.80
C GLU A 42 -0.39 11.86 -16.79
N TRP A 43 0.33 12.58 -15.93
CA TRP A 43 1.79 12.41 -15.78
C TRP A 43 2.19 11.31 -14.80
N VAL A 44 1.24 10.75 -14.05
CA VAL A 44 1.50 9.87 -12.90
C VAL A 44 0.54 8.68 -12.88
N GLN A 45 0.32 8.06 -14.03
CA GLN A 45 -0.62 6.93 -14.20
C GLN A 45 -0.04 5.57 -13.78
N THR A 46 1.28 5.48 -13.67
CA THR A 46 2.00 4.26 -13.29
C THR A 46 3.07 4.58 -12.24
N TYR A 47 3.56 3.55 -11.54
CA TYR A 47 4.72 3.75 -10.65
C TYR A 47 5.95 4.15 -11.45
N ASP A 48 6.12 3.66 -12.68
CA ASP A 48 7.23 4.01 -13.56
C ASP A 48 7.27 5.52 -13.87
N ASP A 49 6.13 6.17 -13.96
CA ASP A 49 6.04 7.61 -14.24
C ASP A 49 6.72 8.46 -13.17
N LEU A 50 6.85 7.97 -11.94
CA LEU A 50 7.49 8.71 -10.85
C LEU A 50 9.02 8.87 -11.05
N ALA A 51 9.61 8.04 -11.90
CA ALA A 51 11.02 8.15 -12.32
C ALA A 51 11.22 9.06 -13.55
N ASN A 52 10.14 9.62 -14.12
CA ASN A 52 10.23 10.49 -15.29
C ASN A 52 10.90 11.83 -14.90
N PRO A 53 11.89 12.32 -15.68
CA PRO A 53 12.61 13.58 -15.40
C PRO A 53 11.72 14.83 -15.32
N ARG A 54 10.50 14.79 -15.87
CA ARG A 54 9.51 15.89 -15.70
C ARG A 54 9.13 16.14 -14.25
N LEU A 55 9.32 15.16 -13.37
CA LEU A 55 9.04 15.25 -11.93
C LEU A 55 10.28 15.59 -11.10
N LYS A 56 11.35 16.11 -11.72
CA LYS A 56 12.56 16.55 -11.03
C LYS A 56 12.18 17.54 -9.91
N ASP A 57 12.71 17.29 -8.72
CA ASP A 57 12.44 18.11 -7.51
C ASP A 57 10.95 18.18 -7.10
N GLN A 58 10.14 17.18 -7.52
CA GLN A 58 8.71 17.14 -7.23
C GLN A 58 8.29 15.98 -6.32
N VAL A 59 9.15 14.99 -6.07
CA VAL A 59 8.76 13.77 -5.36
C VAL A 59 9.13 13.85 -3.89
N CYS A 60 8.16 13.65 -3.00
CA CYS A 60 8.40 13.41 -1.58
C CYS A 60 8.02 11.98 -1.23
N VAL A 61 8.88 11.32 -0.45
CA VAL A 61 8.66 9.95 0.00
C VAL A 61 9.17 9.74 1.41
N ARG A 62 8.72 8.67 2.04
CA ARG A 62 9.33 8.13 3.25
C ARG A 62 10.53 7.24 2.90
N SER A 63 11.30 6.81 3.90
CA SER A 63 12.48 5.95 3.73
C SER A 63 12.22 4.73 2.83
N GLY A 64 13.19 4.40 1.97
CA GLY A 64 13.19 3.20 1.13
C GLY A 64 13.17 1.91 1.94
N SER A 65 13.77 1.88 3.13
CA SER A 65 13.79 0.72 4.04
C SER A 65 12.45 0.47 4.74
N HIS A 66 11.47 1.39 4.59
CA HIS A 66 10.18 1.18 5.22
C HIS A 66 9.39 0.01 4.57
N PRO A 67 8.76 -0.87 5.35
CA PRO A 67 8.05 -2.05 4.83
C PRO A 67 7.07 -1.77 3.68
N TYR A 68 6.42 -0.60 3.64
CA TYR A 68 5.49 -0.26 2.55
C TYR A 68 6.19 -0.04 1.21
N ASN A 69 7.36 0.58 1.23
CA ASN A 69 8.17 0.79 0.03
C ASN A 69 8.86 -0.50 -0.39
N LEU A 70 9.38 -1.28 0.58
CA LEU A 70 9.93 -2.61 0.29
C LEU A 70 8.90 -3.55 -0.33
N SER A 71 7.65 -3.51 0.14
CA SER A 71 6.55 -4.27 -0.44
C SER A 71 6.26 -3.86 -1.88
N LEU A 72 6.22 -2.55 -2.18
CA LEU A 72 6.08 -2.05 -3.55
C LEU A 72 7.27 -2.48 -4.42
N GLY A 73 8.50 -2.30 -3.94
CA GLY A 73 9.70 -2.73 -4.67
C GLY A 73 9.71 -4.24 -4.94
N ALA A 74 9.27 -5.04 -3.97
CA ALA A 74 9.14 -6.49 -4.14
C ALA A 74 8.10 -6.87 -5.20
N ALA A 75 6.98 -6.14 -5.27
CA ALA A 75 5.98 -6.31 -6.31
C ALA A 75 6.52 -5.92 -7.70
N MET A 76 7.20 -4.78 -7.81
CA MET A 76 7.83 -4.36 -9.07
C MET A 76 8.87 -5.36 -9.54
N ILE A 77 9.69 -5.92 -8.63
CA ILE A 77 10.66 -6.98 -8.98
C ILE A 77 9.94 -8.22 -9.52
N ALA A 78 8.83 -8.62 -8.92
CA ALA A 78 8.08 -9.79 -9.37
C ALA A 78 7.46 -9.60 -10.76
N HIS A 79 6.95 -8.41 -11.07
CA HIS A 79 6.32 -8.09 -12.35
C HIS A 79 7.31 -7.71 -13.45
N GLU A 80 8.41 -7.03 -13.11
CA GLU A 80 9.24 -6.32 -14.07
C GLU A 80 10.73 -6.67 -13.98
N GLY A 81 11.13 -7.37 -12.93
CA GLY A 81 12.52 -7.79 -12.69
C GLY A 81 13.35 -6.79 -11.88
N GLU A 82 14.42 -7.29 -11.27
CA GLU A 82 15.28 -6.53 -10.34
C GLU A 82 15.96 -5.34 -11.01
N ALA A 83 16.51 -5.53 -12.21
CA ALA A 83 17.23 -4.48 -12.92
C ALA A 83 16.35 -3.28 -13.27
N LYS A 84 15.13 -3.53 -13.76
CA LYS A 84 14.17 -2.45 -14.08
C LYS A 84 13.73 -1.72 -12.82
N THR A 85 13.46 -2.45 -11.73
CA THR A 85 13.09 -1.87 -10.43
C THR A 85 14.21 -1.01 -9.85
N GLU A 86 15.48 -1.43 -9.97
CA GLU A 86 16.61 -0.62 -9.53
C GLU A 86 16.75 0.66 -10.37
N ASN A 87 16.61 0.57 -11.70
CA ASN A 87 16.64 1.74 -12.56
C ASN A 87 15.51 2.72 -12.25
N TRP A 88 14.30 2.21 -12.00
CA TRP A 88 13.19 3.01 -11.53
C TRP A 88 13.52 3.73 -10.20
N ALA A 89 14.07 3.01 -9.23
CA ALA A 89 14.44 3.61 -7.95
C ALA A 89 15.50 4.71 -8.11
N ARG A 90 16.47 4.55 -9.00
CA ARG A 90 17.47 5.60 -9.33
C ARG A 90 16.80 6.83 -9.93
N GLY A 91 15.89 6.66 -10.88
CA GLY A 91 15.14 7.76 -11.47
C GLY A 91 14.25 8.47 -10.45
N LEU A 92 13.61 7.70 -9.56
CA LEU A 92 12.80 8.22 -8.46
C LEU A 92 13.64 9.10 -7.51
N VAL A 93 14.85 8.64 -7.13
CA VAL A 93 15.77 9.38 -6.24
C VAL A 93 16.21 10.71 -6.87
N VAL A 94 16.46 10.73 -8.18
CA VAL A 94 16.80 11.97 -8.91
C VAL A 94 15.66 13.01 -8.84
N ASN A 95 14.42 12.55 -8.70
CA ASN A 95 13.23 13.39 -8.65
C ASN A 95 12.86 13.84 -7.23
N PHE A 96 13.61 13.47 -6.20
CA PHE A 96 13.28 13.87 -4.82
C PHE A 96 13.39 15.39 -4.64
N ALA A 97 12.32 16.00 -4.13
CA ALA A 97 12.31 17.40 -3.71
C ALA A 97 13.12 17.62 -2.43
N ARG A 98 13.24 16.59 -1.63
CA ARG A 98 14.02 16.57 -0.38
C ARG A 98 14.40 15.15 0.02
N ALA A 99 15.33 15.03 0.95
CA ALA A 99 15.65 13.74 1.55
C ALA A 99 14.41 13.05 2.14
N PRO A 100 14.27 11.71 1.99
CA PRO A 100 13.16 10.95 2.58
C PRO A 100 13.06 11.18 4.09
N LYS A 101 11.86 11.50 4.58
CA LYS A 101 11.58 11.71 6.02
C LYS A 101 10.10 11.55 6.33
N GLY A 102 9.78 11.28 7.59
CA GLY A 102 8.40 11.22 8.08
C GLY A 102 7.59 10.01 7.58
N GLY A 103 6.30 10.02 7.86
CA GLY A 103 5.35 9.00 7.45
C GLY A 103 4.48 9.43 6.27
N ASP A 104 3.53 8.58 5.85
CA ASP A 104 2.65 8.87 4.71
C ASP A 104 1.80 10.12 4.95
N THR A 105 1.31 10.36 6.18
CA THR A 105 0.57 11.60 6.51
C THR A 105 1.42 12.86 6.29
N ASP A 106 2.72 12.79 6.65
CA ASP A 106 3.64 13.92 6.47
C ASP A 106 3.86 14.20 4.98
N GLN A 107 3.94 13.14 4.15
CA GLN A 107 4.03 13.29 2.70
C GLN A 107 2.76 13.95 2.12
N LEU A 108 1.57 13.50 2.54
CA LEU A 108 0.31 14.09 2.08
C LEU A 108 0.24 15.60 2.41
N LYS A 109 0.63 15.98 3.62
CA LYS A 109 0.67 17.39 4.05
C LYS A 109 1.72 18.19 3.29
N ALA A 110 2.90 17.62 3.03
CA ALA A 110 3.97 18.26 2.26
C ALA A 110 3.53 18.52 0.80
N VAL A 111 2.86 17.55 0.17
CA VAL A 111 2.30 17.71 -1.18
C VAL A 111 1.20 18.79 -1.18
N ALA A 112 0.32 18.79 -0.20
CA ALA A 112 -0.73 19.79 -0.09
C ALA A 112 -0.18 21.21 0.10
N ALA A 113 0.90 21.36 0.87
CA ALA A 113 1.60 22.61 1.11
C ALA A 113 2.44 23.10 -0.08
N GLY A 114 2.65 22.26 -1.10
CA GLY A 114 3.50 22.59 -2.26
C GLY A 114 5.00 22.43 -2.01
N GLU A 115 5.41 21.78 -0.92
CA GLU A 115 6.82 21.41 -0.68
C GLU A 115 7.31 20.41 -1.75
N CYS A 116 6.39 19.61 -2.27
CA CYS A 116 6.59 18.70 -3.39
C CYS A 116 5.28 18.55 -4.19
N GLY A 117 5.37 18.09 -5.42
CA GLY A 117 4.22 17.94 -6.31
C GLY A 117 3.51 16.59 -6.17
N VAL A 118 4.21 15.53 -5.77
CA VAL A 118 3.69 14.15 -5.78
C VAL A 118 4.32 13.27 -4.71
N THR A 119 3.57 12.28 -4.25
CA THR A 119 4.03 11.24 -3.31
C THR A 119 3.36 9.90 -3.58
N ILE A 120 3.89 8.85 -2.93
CA ILE A 120 3.26 7.53 -2.80
C ILE A 120 2.78 7.37 -1.36
N SER A 121 1.51 7.02 -1.17
CA SER A 121 0.92 6.84 0.16
C SER A 121 0.03 5.60 0.21
N ASN A 122 -0.09 4.99 1.37
CA ASN A 122 -1.17 4.02 1.57
C ASN A 122 -2.52 4.74 1.67
N SER A 123 -3.51 4.19 1.00
CA SER A 123 -4.85 4.78 0.84
C SER A 123 -5.56 5.12 2.15
N TYR A 124 -5.35 4.34 3.21
CA TYR A 124 -6.01 4.57 4.49
C TYR A 124 -5.55 5.87 5.20
N TYR A 125 -4.34 6.38 4.91
CA TYR A 125 -3.92 7.69 5.43
C TYR A 125 -4.73 8.82 4.79
N LEU A 126 -4.99 8.72 3.49
CA LEU A 126 -5.84 9.67 2.79
C LEU A 126 -7.29 9.59 3.30
N ALA A 127 -7.83 8.36 3.40
CA ALA A 127 -9.17 8.14 3.94
C ALA A 127 -9.33 8.66 5.38
N ARG A 128 -8.28 8.58 6.21
CA ARG A 128 -8.26 9.15 7.56
C ARG A 128 -8.38 10.67 7.52
N LEU A 129 -7.65 11.36 6.65
CA LEU A 129 -7.76 12.80 6.46
C LEU A 129 -9.15 13.19 5.94
N MET A 130 -9.72 12.43 5.00
CA MET A 130 -11.07 12.65 4.48
C MET A 130 -12.16 12.56 5.55
N ARG A 131 -11.97 11.68 6.56
CA ARG A 131 -12.90 11.50 7.70
C ARG A 131 -12.61 12.44 8.86
N SER A 132 -11.56 13.22 8.80
CA SER A 132 -11.19 14.14 9.88
C SER A 132 -12.20 15.29 10.01
N ALA A 133 -12.56 15.61 11.25
CA ALA A 133 -13.37 16.80 11.55
C ALA A 133 -12.57 18.10 11.51
N LYS A 134 -11.24 18.04 11.46
CA LYS A 134 -10.33 19.20 11.53
C LYS A 134 -10.35 19.98 10.22
N PRO A 135 -10.56 21.31 10.25
CA PRO A 135 -10.58 22.14 9.05
C PRO A 135 -9.27 22.10 8.26
N GLU A 136 -8.13 22.00 8.94
CA GLU A 136 -6.81 21.89 8.30
C GLU A 136 -6.66 20.62 7.46
N ASP A 137 -7.22 19.48 7.89
CA ASP A 137 -7.17 18.23 7.15
C ASP A 137 -8.05 18.28 5.89
N ARG A 138 -9.17 19.00 5.94
CA ARG A 138 -10.03 19.24 4.77
C ARG A 138 -9.30 20.03 3.70
N LYS A 139 -8.60 21.11 4.08
CA LYS A 139 -7.77 21.92 3.15
C LYS A 139 -6.69 21.08 2.49
N VAL A 140 -6.07 20.14 3.24
CA VAL A 140 -5.12 19.17 2.66
C VAL A 140 -5.81 18.37 1.56
N ILE A 141 -6.95 17.74 1.84
CA ILE A 141 -7.66 16.88 0.87
C ILE A 141 -8.12 17.66 -0.37
N GLU A 142 -8.61 18.87 -0.23
CA GLU A 142 -9.08 19.70 -1.35
C GLU A 142 -7.99 19.95 -2.40
N SER A 143 -6.74 20.10 -1.99
CA SER A 143 -5.60 20.35 -2.87
C SER A 143 -5.05 19.10 -3.55
N LEU A 144 -5.40 17.89 -3.06
CA LEU A 144 -4.84 16.64 -3.50
C LEU A 144 -5.69 15.95 -4.57
N GLY A 145 -5.03 15.38 -5.57
CA GLY A 145 -5.58 14.39 -6.47
C GLY A 145 -5.01 13.00 -6.17
N VAL A 146 -5.76 11.97 -6.53
CA VAL A 146 -5.38 10.56 -6.32
C VAL A 146 -5.40 9.84 -7.66
N VAL A 147 -4.37 9.04 -7.90
CA VAL A 147 -4.30 8.12 -9.02
C VAL A 147 -4.12 6.71 -8.48
N TRP A 148 -4.89 5.77 -9.03
CA TRP A 148 -4.70 4.36 -8.92
C TRP A 148 -3.67 3.93 -9.96
N PRO A 149 -2.39 3.68 -9.60
CA PRO A 149 -1.39 3.40 -10.61
C PRO A 149 -1.59 2.02 -11.25
N ASN A 150 -1.02 1.87 -12.44
CA ASN A 150 -0.93 0.60 -13.16
C ASN A 150 -2.26 -0.06 -13.54
N GLN A 151 -3.35 0.71 -13.67
CA GLN A 151 -4.68 0.15 -13.96
C GLN A 151 -4.77 -0.56 -15.32
N LYS A 152 -3.93 -0.19 -16.27
CA LYS A 152 -3.84 -0.82 -17.61
C LYS A 152 -2.90 -2.01 -17.67
N THR A 153 -2.15 -2.29 -16.59
CA THR A 153 -1.17 -3.36 -16.51
C THR A 153 -1.50 -4.31 -15.36
N TRP A 154 -0.61 -4.52 -14.40
CA TRP A 154 -0.78 -5.48 -13.31
C TRP A 154 -1.67 -5.00 -12.16
N GLY A 155 -2.11 -3.74 -12.17
CA GLY A 155 -2.99 -3.15 -11.16
C GLY A 155 -2.24 -2.38 -10.09
N THR A 156 -2.98 -1.77 -9.17
CA THR A 156 -2.40 -1.04 -8.05
C THR A 156 -1.89 -1.99 -6.98
N HIS A 157 -0.62 -1.82 -6.58
CA HIS A 157 -0.03 -2.60 -5.49
C HIS A 157 -0.86 -2.47 -4.21
N ILE A 158 -1.15 -3.59 -3.57
CA ILE A 158 -1.80 -3.66 -2.28
C ILE A 158 -0.83 -4.08 -1.18
N ASN A 159 -0.84 -3.34 -0.09
CA ASN A 159 -0.25 -3.76 1.17
C ASN A 159 -1.31 -4.50 1.99
N ILE A 160 -0.88 -5.34 2.90
CA ILE A 160 -1.73 -6.27 3.62
C ILE A 160 -1.42 -6.26 5.12
N SER A 161 -2.44 -6.46 5.94
CA SER A 161 -2.30 -6.83 7.35
C SER A 161 -2.83 -8.24 7.56
N GLY A 162 -2.13 -9.03 8.34
CA GLY A 162 -2.50 -10.41 8.56
C GLY A 162 -1.84 -11.02 9.80
N ALA A 163 -2.05 -12.30 9.98
CA ALA A 163 -1.51 -13.05 11.11
C ALA A 163 -1.03 -14.45 10.70
N GLY A 164 -0.15 -15.00 11.52
CA GLY A 164 0.29 -16.38 11.49
C GLY A 164 0.47 -16.90 12.92
N VAL A 165 0.39 -18.20 13.11
CA VAL A 165 0.60 -18.82 14.41
C VAL A 165 2.08 -19.05 14.63
N ILE A 166 2.67 -18.50 15.69
CA ILE A 166 4.09 -18.72 16.01
C ILE A 166 4.35 -20.17 16.40
N LYS A 167 5.56 -20.70 16.12
CA LYS A 167 5.90 -22.11 16.38
C LYS A 167 5.71 -22.52 17.83
N THR A 168 5.97 -21.62 18.76
CA THR A 168 5.92 -21.83 20.21
C THR A 168 4.57 -21.47 20.83
N ALA A 169 3.52 -21.24 20.03
CA ALA A 169 2.20 -20.89 20.56
C ALA A 169 1.63 -21.99 21.46
N PRO A 170 1.39 -21.73 22.77
CA PRO A 170 0.89 -22.74 23.71
C PRO A 170 -0.58 -23.12 23.42
N ASN A 171 -1.34 -22.21 22.83
CA ASN A 171 -2.78 -22.35 22.57
C ASN A 171 -3.09 -22.28 21.06
N ARG A 172 -2.46 -23.14 20.25
CA ARG A 172 -2.61 -23.14 18.80
C ARG A 172 -4.08 -23.16 18.33
N ALA A 173 -4.91 -24.01 18.95
CA ALA A 173 -6.31 -24.12 18.55
C ALA A 173 -7.09 -22.83 18.77
N ALA A 174 -6.85 -22.13 19.90
CA ALA A 174 -7.46 -20.82 20.18
C ALA A 174 -6.94 -19.74 19.20
N ALA A 175 -5.66 -19.77 18.85
CA ALA A 175 -5.09 -18.83 17.86
C ALA A 175 -5.75 -19.02 16.48
N VAL A 176 -5.96 -20.26 16.03
CA VAL A 176 -6.65 -20.55 14.76
C VAL A 176 -8.11 -20.06 14.82
N LYS A 177 -8.84 -20.34 15.90
CA LYS A 177 -10.22 -19.83 16.09
C LYS A 177 -10.28 -18.30 16.06
N PHE A 178 -9.29 -17.64 16.65
CA PHE A 178 -9.22 -16.18 16.58
C PHE A 178 -8.99 -15.70 15.13
N MET A 179 -8.12 -16.35 14.36
CA MET A 179 -7.94 -16.03 12.95
C MET A 179 -9.23 -16.26 12.14
N GLU A 180 -9.97 -17.34 12.42
CA GLU A 180 -11.28 -17.59 11.81
C GLU A 180 -12.27 -16.47 12.16
N TYR A 181 -12.31 -16.02 13.41
CA TYR A 181 -13.10 -14.86 13.81
C TYR A 181 -12.71 -13.58 13.05
N LEU A 182 -11.42 -13.31 12.87
CA LEU A 182 -10.95 -12.16 12.10
C LEU A 182 -11.40 -12.20 10.62
N SER A 183 -11.70 -13.37 10.09
CA SER A 183 -12.28 -13.51 8.75
C SER A 183 -13.81 -13.37 8.72
N SER A 184 -14.50 -13.25 9.87
CA SER A 184 -15.94 -13.08 9.91
C SER A 184 -16.39 -11.74 9.32
N ASP A 185 -17.62 -11.65 8.84
CA ASP A 185 -18.16 -10.41 8.28
C ASP A 185 -18.10 -9.24 9.25
N LYS A 186 -18.37 -9.50 10.53
CA LYS A 186 -18.31 -8.49 11.60
C LYS A 186 -16.88 -7.93 11.78
N ALA A 187 -15.87 -8.80 11.84
CA ALA A 187 -14.49 -8.37 12.00
C ALA A 187 -13.98 -7.66 10.74
N GLN A 188 -14.35 -8.15 9.57
CA GLN A 188 -13.98 -7.56 8.29
C GLN A 188 -14.60 -6.17 8.08
N ALA A 189 -15.86 -5.97 8.47
CA ALA A 189 -16.52 -4.65 8.48
C ALA A 189 -15.80 -3.68 9.45
N TYR A 190 -15.37 -4.17 10.61
CA TYR A 190 -14.59 -3.37 11.56
C TYR A 190 -13.27 -2.87 10.99
N PHE A 191 -12.53 -3.70 10.21
CA PHE A 191 -11.31 -3.24 9.53
C PHE A 191 -11.60 -2.10 8.55
N ALA A 192 -12.71 -2.18 7.82
CA ALA A 192 -13.10 -1.12 6.89
C ALA A 192 -13.44 0.18 7.64
N ASP A 193 -14.24 0.10 8.69
CA ASP A 193 -14.71 1.28 9.42
C ASP A 193 -13.66 1.87 10.37
N GLY A 194 -12.98 1.03 11.13
CA GLY A 194 -12.00 1.46 12.12
C GLY A 194 -10.67 1.92 11.51
N ASN A 195 -10.18 1.17 10.52
CA ASN A 195 -8.86 1.38 9.93
C ASN A 195 -8.87 2.01 8.55
N ASN A 196 -10.04 2.16 7.91
CA ASN A 196 -10.17 2.59 6.51
C ASN A 196 -9.41 1.67 5.54
N GLU A 197 -9.45 0.36 5.78
CA GLU A 197 -8.82 -0.66 4.95
C GLU A 197 -9.90 -1.54 4.29
N TRP A 198 -9.62 -2.06 3.09
CA TRP A 198 -10.54 -3.00 2.45
C TRP A 198 -10.46 -4.37 3.14
N PRO A 199 -11.61 -5.02 3.34
CA PRO A 199 -11.65 -6.41 3.80
C PRO A 199 -10.85 -7.34 2.86
N ALA A 200 -10.20 -8.34 3.44
CA ALA A 200 -9.64 -9.44 2.63
C ALA A 200 -10.75 -10.39 2.12
N VAL A 201 -11.90 -10.41 2.78
CA VAL A 201 -13.08 -11.18 2.37
C VAL A 201 -13.92 -10.34 1.41
N SER A 202 -13.92 -10.70 0.14
CA SER A 202 -14.52 -9.90 -0.95
C SER A 202 -16.06 -9.79 -0.87
N SER A 203 -16.75 -10.73 -0.18
CA SER A 203 -18.21 -10.71 -0.02
C SER A 203 -18.69 -9.67 1.00
N VAL A 204 -17.80 -9.10 1.82
CA VAL A 204 -18.17 -8.15 2.87
C VAL A 204 -18.42 -6.77 2.26
N LYS A 205 -19.63 -6.26 2.49
CA LYS A 205 -20.00 -4.90 2.04
C LYS A 205 -19.34 -3.85 2.93
N ILE A 206 -18.72 -2.86 2.29
CA ILE A 206 -18.08 -1.74 2.95
C ILE A 206 -19.07 -0.58 3.03
N ASP A 207 -19.22 0.02 4.21
CA ASP A 207 -20.02 1.24 4.41
C ASP A 207 -19.18 2.45 4.82
N ASN A 208 -17.89 2.44 4.57
CA ASN A 208 -16.99 3.54 4.84
C ASN A 208 -17.08 4.60 3.74
N PRO A 209 -17.54 5.85 4.03
CA PRO A 209 -17.75 6.87 3.03
C PRO A 209 -16.45 7.33 2.35
N ALA A 210 -15.31 7.31 3.06
CA ALA A 210 -14.03 7.69 2.47
C ALA A 210 -13.54 6.62 1.48
N LEU A 211 -13.67 5.33 1.79
CA LEU A 211 -13.34 4.26 0.85
C LEU A 211 -14.26 4.28 -0.38
N LYS A 212 -15.56 4.56 -0.18
CA LYS A 212 -16.51 4.73 -1.30
C LYS A 212 -16.11 5.92 -2.20
N ALA A 213 -15.73 7.06 -1.59
CA ALA A 213 -15.30 8.25 -2.31
C ALA A 213 -13.98 8.07 -3.08
N LEU A 214 -13.09 7.19 -2.62
CA LEU A 214 -11.88 6.82 -3.36
C LEU A 214 -12.19 5.99 -4.63
N GLY A 215 -13.40 5.46 -4.76
CA GLY A 215 -13.86 4.70 -5.93
C GLY A 215 -13.34 3.27 -5.99
N THR A 216 -13.43 2.68 -7.18
CA THR A 216 -12.99 1.31 -7.45
C THR A 216 -11.67 1.32 -8.23
N PHE A 217 -10.90 0.26 -8.07
CA PHE A 217 -9.63 0.08 -8.77
C PHE A 217 -9.36 -1.40 -9.04
N LYS A 218 -8.48 -1.68 -9.99
CA LYS A 218 -7.93 -3.01 -10.22
C LYS A 218 -6.77 -3.23 -9.24
N PRO A 219 -6.93 -4.07 -8.20
CA PRO A 219 -5.82 -4.41 -7.32
C PRO A 219 -4.83 -5.36 -8.01
N ASP A 220 -3.58 -5.31 -7.60
CA ASP A 220 -2.62 -6.36 -7.91
C ASP A 220 -3.00 -7.64 -7.15
N THR A 221 -3.12 -8.75 -7.87
CA THR A 221 -3.48 -10.06 -7.31
C THR A 221 -2.28 -11.00 -7.21
N MET A 222 -1.06 -10.45 -7.23
CA MET A 222 0.16 -11.24 -7.03
C MET A 222 0.12 -11.97 -5.68
N PRO A 223 0.56 -13.25 -5.63
CA PRO A 223 0.62 -13.99 -4.37
C PRO A 223 1.50 -13.29 -3.33
N VAL A 224 0.99 -13.12 -2.11
CA VAL A 224 1.71 -12.42 -1.03
C VAL A 224 3.06 -13.07 -0.69
N GLY A 225 3.24 -14.36 -0.97
CA GLY A 225 4.51 -15.05 -0.83
C GLY A 225 5.63 -14.46 -1.69
N ASP A 226 5.30 -13.86 -2.83
CA ASP A 226 6.26 -13.25 -3.74
C ASP A 226 6.83 -11.96 -3.17
N LEU A 227 6.02 -11.22 -2.40
CA LEU A 227 6.48 -10.04 -1.67
C LEU A 227 7.59 -10.42 -0.68
N ALA A 228 7.38 -11.49 0.08
CA ALA A 228 8.37 -11.97 1.04
C ALA A 228 9.67 -12.44 0.34
N ARG A 229 9.55 -13.18 -0.79
CA ARG A 229 10.70 -13.67 -1.57
C ARG A 229 11.56 -12.54 -2.14
N ASN A 230 10.95 -11.43 -2.52
CA ASN A 230 11.63 -10.32 -3.19
C ASN A 230 12.00 -9.16 -2.25
N ALA A 231 11.56 -9.15 -0.98
CA ALA A 231 11.78 -8.04 -0.05
C ALA A 231 13.28 -7.69 0.14
N ALA A 232 14.14 -8.70 0.31
CA ALA A 232 15.57 -8.48 0.45
C ALA A 232 16.23 -7.94 -0.82
N LYS A 233 15.74 -8.34 -2.01
CA LYS A 233 16.19 -7.82 -3.31
C LYS A 233 15.76 -6.37 -3.47
N ALA A 234 14.53 -6.04 -3.08
CA ALA A 234 14.03 -4.67 -3.11
C ALA A 234 14.87 -3.74 -2.23
N GLN A 235 15.21 -4.18 -0.99
CA GLN A 235 16.11 -3.40 -0.12
C GLN A 235 17.45 -3.13 -0.79
N LYS A 236 18.10 -4.16 -1.34
CA LYS A 236 19.39 -4.01 -2.01
C LYS A 236 19.31 -3.05 -3.22
N ALA A 237 18.24 -3.16 -4.02
CA ALA A 237 18.03 -2.28 -5.16
C ALA A 237 17.87 -0.81 -4.72
N PHE A 238 17.10 -0.56 -3.65
CA PHE A 238 16.90 0.78 -3.09
C PHE A 238 18.17 1.35 -2.46
N ASP A 239 18.96 0.52 -1.74
CA ASP A 239 20.26 0.92 -1.20
C ASP A 239 21.23 1.36 -2.31
N ARG A 240 21.33 0.57 -3.41
CA ARG A 240 22.17 0.90 -4.58
C ARG A 240 21.68 2.14 -5.33
N ALA A 241 20.36 2.38 -5.33
CA ALA A 241 19.75 3.58 -5.89
C ALA A 241 19.94 4.84 -5.02
N GLY A 242 20.31 4.68 -3.75
CA GLY A 242 20.42 5.78 -2.78
C GLY A 242 19.10 6.18 -2.11
N TRP A 243 18.07 5.37 -2.21
CA TRP A 243 16.81 5.61 -1.49
C TRP A 243 16.90 5.09 -0.06
N ARG A 244 17.30 5.96 0.87
CA ARG A 244 17.52 5.66 2.29
C ARG A 244 16.39 6.20 3.18
#